data_c7da5ed93e0ece8f982e3df2cec719bd
#
_entry.id   c7da5ed93e0ece8f982e3df2cec719bd
#
_cell.length_a   1.000
_cell.length_b   1.000
_cell.length_c   1.000
_cell.angle_alpha   90.00
_cell.angle_beta   90.00
_cell.angle_gamma   90.00
#
_symmetry.space_group_name_H-M   'P 1'
#
loop_
_entity.id
_entity.type
_entity.pdbx_description
1 polymer ?
#
loop_
_entity_poly.entity_id
_entity_poly.type
_entity_poly.pdbx_seq_one_letter_code
_entity_poly.pdbx_strand_id
1 'polypeptide(L)'
;HEGPVQAPAGAAAGPTVLNSQLCEAASPPTCAAAAIRFVITPAPQNDAFAVQAGGTLAGVSVAANDGMPAGSSWTVQGTPPTGLQFNANGSFTYTPPVGTTGAVTFTYQTCLPAPNGGVCGLATATVNVNLGTLVAGDDSFVGIAGGAATSSVLANDALNAVSPPAAASVQLSLVGAPAGYAIAADGTITVPAGVTSGPATLTYQICETAAPSNCDTATVSLVIRPAAQNDAYAVQAGGSISNGNVAANDNLPAGSTWALQGATPAGLTFNADGTFTYTPPIGTPSPVVFTYQACLSAPNAALCSTATVTLNISNGTLVAVDDTLSGVAAGGTTSVSVLANDTLNAVSPPLPASVVLSLVGAPAGYTLNADGTLSVGSTVTSGTTTLTYQICEAAAPTNCDTASITVIVSPTPLNDAFSVQAGQTLSNSVATNDNLPAGSTFTVQGTAPAGLTFNLDGSFTYAPLPGTPSPVSFTYQACLPAPNALCATASVTLNIATGTLLAGNDTLSGVAPGTTSAASVLANDSLNGVSPPAGTRGLPMLVGAAAGVGSTPPGATTL
;
A
#
# COMPACT_ATOMS: atom_id res chain seq x y z
N HIS A 1 51.25 56.54 -98.42
CA HIS A 1 51.08 55.40 -97.57
C HIS A 1 49.67 55.46 -96.97
N GLU A 2 48.77 54.66 -97.47
CA GLU A 2 47.49 54.41 -96.84
C GLU A 2 47.73 53.40 -95.69
N GLY A 3 47.84 53.89 -94.48
CA GLY A 3 47.90 53.02 -93.28
C GLY A 3 46.50 52.70 -92.81
N PRO A 4 46.26 51.46 -92.30
CA PRO A 4 45.00 51.15 -91.71
C PRO A 4 44.72 52.03 -90.48
N VAL A 5 43.49 52.51 -90.35
CA VAL A 5 43.07 53.27 -89.17
C VAL A 5 42.92 52.32 -88.02
N GLN A 6 43.67 52.53 -86.96
CA GLN A 6 43.62 51.71 -85.73
C GLN A 6 42.98 52.52 -84.58
N ALA A 7 41.95 52.00 -83.95
CA ALA A 7 41.43 52.56 -82.71
C ALA A 7 42.39 52.20 -81.57
N PRO A 8 42.79 53.12 -80.71
CA PRO A 8 43.61 52.80 -79.55
C PRO A 8 42.89 51.90 -78.58
N ALA A 9 43.64 51.05 -77.86
CA ALA A 9 43.05 50.26 -76.77
C ALA A 9 42.47 51.22 -75.74
N GLY A 10 41.20 50.96 -75.31
CA GLY A 10 40.48 51.84 -74.37
C GLY A 10 39.78 53.04 -75.04
N ALA A 11 39.70 53.11 -76.36
CA ALA A 11 38.88 54.10 -77.02
C ALA A 11 37.38 53.91 -76.62
N ALA A 12 36.69 55.04 -76.34
CA ALA A 12 35.28 55.02 -76.01
C ALA A 12 34.45 54.43 -77.18
N ALA A 13 33.50 53.51 -76.83
CA ALA A 13 32.62 52.93 -77.83
C ALA A 13 31.72 54.00 -78.49
N GLY A 14 31.40 53.81 -79.75
CA GLY A 14 30.46 54.68 -80.43
C GLY A 14 31.00 55.33 -81.67
N PRO A 15 30.22 56.21 -82.30
CA PRO A 15 30.60 56.92 -83.54
C PRO A 15 31.75 57.90 -83.26
N THR A 16 32.80 57.78 -84.03
CA THR A 16 34.00 58.62 -83.93
C THR A 16 34.33 59.20 -85.33
N VAL A 17 34.76 60.44 -85.35
CA VAL A 17 35.12 61.09 -86.55
C VAL A 17 36.65 61.41 -86.51
N LEU A 18 37.36 60.89 -87.44
CA LEU A 18 38.76 61.21 -87.62
C LEU A 18 38.87 62.15 -88.80
N ASN A 19 39.42 63.37 -88.64
CA ASN A 19 39.67 64.28 -89.73
C ASN A 19 41.00 63.89 -90.37
N SER A 20 40.97 63.55 -91.61
CA SER A 20 42.16 63.31 -92.45
C SER A 20 42.39 64.50 -93.41
N GLN A 21 43.58 64.81 -93.67
CA GLN A 21 43.94 65.82 -94.67
C GLN A 21 44.83 65.13 -95.69
N LEU A 22 44.39 65.20 -96.92
CA LEU A 22 45.19 64.79 -98.08
C LEU A 22 45.83 66.06 -98.70
N CYS A 23 47.10 66.11 -98.70
CA CYS A 23 47.83 67.23 -99.27
C CYS A 23 48.63 66.83 -100.52
N GLU A 24 48.56 67.64 -101.58
CA GLU A 24 49.34 67.45 -102.75
C GLU A 24 50.82 67.85 -102.48
N ALA A 25 51.73 67.05 -102.98
CA ALA A 25 53.20 67.32 -102.82
C ALA A 25 53.78 68.49 -103.69
N ALA A 26 52.97 69.53 -103.90
CA ALA A 26 53.33 70.67 -104.57
C ALA A 26 53.64 71.86 -103.64
N SER A 27 54.39 72.88 -104.08
CA SER A 27 54.74 74.09 -103.30
C SER A 27 54.04 75.31 -103.86
N PRO A 28 53.15 76.04 -103.21
CA PRO A 28 52.51 75.68 -101.90
C PRO A 28 51.55 74.51 -101.98
N PRO A 29 51.47 73.72 -100.93
CA PRO A 29 50.60 72.53 -100.96
C PRO A 29 49.12 72.92 -100.95
N THR A 30 48.34 72.26 -101.80
CA THR A 30 46.85 72.28 -101.73
C THR A 30 46.39 71.10 -100.97
N CYS A 31 45.63 71.35 -99.93
CA CYS A 31 45.14 70.31 -99.07
C CYS A 31 43.58 70.25 -99.11
N ALA A 32 43.04 69.06 -99.14
CA ALA A 32 41.60 68.80 -98.96
C ALA A 32 41.42 68.02 -97.70
N ALA A 33 40.53 68.49 -96.87
CA ALA A 33 40.15 67.77 -95.64
C ALA A 33 39.00 66.82 -95.90
N ALA A 34 39.07 65.62 -95.39
CA ALA A 34 37.99 64.59 -95.35
C ALA A 34 37.83 64.05 -93.98
N ALA A 35 36.61 63.73 -93.63
CA ALA A 35 36.28 63.09 -92.39
C ALA A 35 36.07 61.60 -92.59
N ILE A 36 36.80 60.77 -91.86
CA ILE A 36 36.62 59.35 -91.77
C ILE A 36 35.66 59.07 -90.57
N ARG A 37 34.48 58.56 -90.87
CA ARG A 37 33.53 58.18 -89.85
C ARG A 37 33.60 56.67 -89.62
N PHE A 38 33.83 56.24 -88.39
CA PHE A 38 33.81 54.85 -88.03
C PHE A 38 33.13 54.67 -86.68
N VAL A 39 32.65 53.47 -86.37
CA VAL A 39 31.96 53.15 -85.14
C VAL A 39 32.88 52.20 -84.36
N ILE A 40 33.33 52.63 -83.19
CA ILE A 40 34.07 51.78 -82.26
C ILE A 40 33.08 50.82 -81.59
N THR A 41 33.32 49.50 -81.73
CA THR A 41 32.51 48.49 -81.15
C THR A 41 32.60 48.51 -79.63
N PRO A 42 31.49 48.29 -78.91
CA PRO A 42 31.53 48.17 -77.49
C PRO A 42 32.43 47.01 -77.00
N ALA A 43 33.27 47.28 -76.01
CA ALA A 43 34.10 46.31 -75.32
C ALA A 43 33.83 46.38 -73.80
N PRO A 44 32.62 45.98 -73.42
CA PRO A 44 32.22 46.05 -72.01
C PRO A 44 33.13 45.22 -71.13
N GLN A 45 33.27 45.62 -69.85
CA GLN A 45 34.11 44.97 -68.87
C GLN A 45 33.23 43.98 -68.01
N ASN A 46 33.86 42.89 -67.60
CA ASN A 46 33.18 42.00 -66.69
C ASN A 46 32.98 42.64 -65.30
N ASP A 47 31.90 42.31 -64.67
CA ASP A 47 31.50 42.81 -63.36
C ASP A 47 31.56 41.73 -62.27
N ALA A 48 31.82 42.16 -61.05
CA ALA A 48 31.78 41.33 -59.90
C ALA A 48 31.01 42.02 -58.77
N PHE A 49 30.02 41.34 -58.26
CA PHE A 49 29.19 41.77 -57.13
C PHE A 49 29.17 40.70 -56.06
N ALA A 50 28.74 41.06 -54.84
CA ALA A 50 28.53 40.11 -53.75
C ALA A 50 27.22 40.42 -53.04
N VAL A 51 26.54 39.35 -52.59
CA VAL A 51 25.34 39.42 -51.79
C VAL A 51 25.37 38.26 -50.79
N GLN A 52 24.80 38.45 -49.63
CA GLN A 52 24.60 37.30 -48.70
C GLN A 52 23.38 36.49 -49.12
N ALA A 53 23.41 35.19 -48.83
CA ALA A 53 22.25 34.32 -48.97
C ALA A 53 21.05 34.93 -48.21
N GLY A 54 19.87 34.93 -48.85
CA GLY A 54 18.68 35.57 -48.30
C GLY A 54 18.64 37.10 -48.40
N GLY A 55 19.73 37.75 -48.75
CA GLY A 55 19.77 39.19 -49.02
C GLY A 55 19.33 39.55 -50.44
N THR A 56 19.13 40.83 -50.69
CA THR A 56 18.83 41.35 -52.01
C THR A 56 19.96 42.34 -52.43
N LEU A 57 20.60 42.05 -53.52
CA LEU A 57 21.51 43.00 -54.18
C LEU A 57 20.67 44.01 -54.94
N ALA A 58 20.68 45.27 -54.52
CA ALA A 58 19.92 46.35 -55.15
C ALA A 58 20.76 47.61 -55.40
N GLY A 59 20.35 48.43 -56.34
CA GLY A 59 21.01 49.70 -56.65
C GLY A 59 22.38 49.56 -57.35
N VAL A 60 22.67 48.40 -57.92
CA VAL A 60 23.90 48.12 -58.66
C VAL A 60 23.65 48.16 -60.16
N SER A 61 24.74 48.34 -60.93
CA SER A 61 24.64 48.41 -62.37
C SER A 61 25.92 47.86 -63.00
N VAL A 62 25.77 47.12 -64.09
CA VAL A 62 26.85 46.65 -64.94
C VAL A 62 27.38 47.77 -65.89
N ALA A 63 26.64 48.85 -66.02
CA ALA A 63 26.99 49.94 -66.94
C ALA A 63 28.14 50.80 -66.45
N ALA A 64 28.55 50.69 -65.19
CA ALA A 64 29.46 51.63 -64.53
C ALA A 64 30.90 51.58 -65.11
N ASN A 65 31.37 50.45 -65.57
CA ASN A 65 32.72 50.21 -66.08
C ASN A 65 32.75 49.97 -67.58
N ASP A 66 31.63 49.96 -68.29
CA ASP A 66 31.52 49.61 -69.70
C ASP A 66 31.93 50.73 -70.66
N GLY A 67 32.09 51.97 -70.22
CA GLY A 67 32.52 53.11 -71.03
C GLY A 67 31.57 53.44 -72.20
N MET A 68 30.27 53.17 -72.00
CA MET A 68 29.26 53.34 -73.06
C MET A 68 28.73 54.79 -73.15
N PRO A 69 28.38 55.25 -74.36
CA PRO A 69 27.77 56.58 -74.53
C PRO A 69 26.32 56.62 -74.00
N ALA A 70 25.89 57.86 -73.69
CA ALA A 70 24.50 58.07 -73.24
C ALA A 70 23.49 57.56 -74.29
N GLY A 71 22.42 56.88 -73.83
CA GLY A 71 21.40 56.29 -74.68
C GLY A 71 21.70 54.86 -75.16
N SER A 72 22.81 54.25 -74.70
CA SER A 72 23.11 52.83 -74.88
C SER A 72 22.09 51.98 -74.13
N SER A 73 21.93 50.74 -74.57
CA SER A 73 21.02 49.77 -73.94
C SER A 73 21.73 48.50 -73.51
N TRP A 74 21.24 47.89 -72.38
CA TRP A 74 21.76 46.64 -71.81
C TRP A 74 20.67 45.60 -71.81
N THR A 75 21.00 44.38 -72.18
CA THR A 75 20.07 43.22 -72.14
C THR A 75 20.78 41.96 -71.72
N VAL A 76 20.13 41.11 -70.93
CA VAL A 76 20.64 39.79 -70.54
C VAL A 76 20.58 38.88 -71.78
N GLN A 77 21.65 38.12 -72.01
CA GLN A 77 21.71 37.10 -73.05
C GLN A 77 21.47 35.72 -72.47
N GLY A 78 20.58 34.97 -73.13
CA GLY A 78 20.14 33.65 -72.67
C GLY A 78 19.05 33.72 -71.58
N THR A 79 18.98 32.68 -70.76
CA THR A 79 18.02 32.62 -69.67
C THR A 79 18.55 33.36 -68.45
N PRO A 80 17.89 34.43 -67.99
CA PRO A 80 18.33 35.13 -66.77
C PRO A 80 18.33 34.20 -65.59
N PRO A 81 19.29 34.32 -64.62
CA PRO A 81 19.24 33.63 -63.36
C PRO A 81 17.91 33.92 -62.60
N THR A 82 17.34 32.90 -62.00
CA THR A 82 16.15 33.10 -61.19
C THR A 82 16.40 34.12 -60.07
N GLY A 83 15.49 35.08 -59.92
CA GLY A 83 15.62 36.17 -58.95
C GLY A 83 16.34 37.42 -59.51
N LEU A 84 16.84 37.42 -60.78
CA LEU A 84 17.40 38.58 -61.45
C LEU A 84 16.30 39.43 -62.09
N GLN A 85 16.29 40.72 -61.76
CA GLN A 85 15.51 41.74 -62.46
C GLN A 85 16.50 42.75 -63.09
N PHE A 86 16.57 42.78 -64.42
CA PHE A 86 17.56 43.55 -65.17
C PHE A 86 16.87 44.64 -66.00
N ASN A 87 17.38 45.85 -65.90
CA ASN A 87 16.82 47.00 -66.59
C ASN A 87 17.66 47.38 -67.82
N ALA A 88 17.02 48.02 -68.82
CA ALA A 88 17.67 48.44 -70.08
C ALA A 88 18.79 49.52 -69.92
N ASN A 89 18.89 50.11 -68.72
CA ASN A 89 20.01 51.07 -68.39
C ASN A 89 21.22 50.37 -67.72
N GLY A 90 21.19 49.01 -67.64
CA GLY A 90 22.24 48.21 -66.99
C GLY A 90 22.13 48.08 -65.49
N SER A 91 21.16 48.77 -64.86
CA SER A 91 20.88 48.54 -63.42
C SER A 91 20.13 47.22 -63.22
N PHE A 92 20.36 46.59 -62.08
CA PHE A 92 19.66 45.36 -61.78
C PHE A 92 19.47 45.19 -60.29
N THR A 93 18.50 44.30 -59.93
CA THR A 93 18.39 43.74 -58.63
C THR A 93 18.51 42.22 -58.76
N TYR A 94 19.12 41.61 -57.74
CA TYR A 94 19.22 40.14 -57.65
C TYR A 94 18.91 39.66 -56.25
N THR A 95 17.90 38.77 -56.12
CA THR A 95 17.58 38.08 -54.90
C THR A 95 17.86 36.59 -55.12
N PRO A 96 18.94 36.06 -54.52
CA PRO A 96 19.28 34.65 -54.71
C PRO A 96 18.12 33.75 -54.23
N PRO A 97 17.70 32.74 -54.99
CA PRO A 97 16.81 31.68 -54.47
C PRO A 97 17.40 30.98 -53.25
N VAL A 98 16.53 30.47 -52.38
CA VAL A 98 16.94 29.66 -51.21
C VAL A 98 17.86 28.51 -51.66
N GLY A 99 18.98 28.31 -50.97
CA GLY A 99 19.98 27.29 -51.29
C GLY A 99 21.00 27.69 -52.32
N THR A 100 20.91 28.89 -52.90
CA THR A 100 21.94 29.42 -53.83
C THR A 100 23.15 29.88 -53.04
N THR A 101 24.33 29.34 -53.37
CA THR A 101 25.64 29.73 -52.80
C THR A 101 26.71 29.73 -53.85
N GLY A 102 27.77 30.54 -53.64
CA GLY A 102 28.88 30.68 -54.63
C GLY A 102 28.58 31.61 -55.78
N ALA A 103 29.31 31.44 -56.88
CA ALA A 103 29.26 32.35 -58.03
C ALA A 103 28.03 32.03 -58.92
N VAL A 104 27.17 33.03 -59.11
CA VAL A 104 26.08 33.03 -60.09
C VAL A 104 26.47 33.98 -61.19
N THR A 105 26.53 33.52 -62.46
CA THR A 105 26.96 34.29 -63.60
C THR A 105 25.84 34.51 -64.62
N PHE A 106 25.82 35.65 -65.23
CA PHE A 106 25.00 35.92 -66.42
C PHE A 106 25.75 36.77 -67.41
N THR A 107 25.50 36.48 -68.69
CA THR A 107 26.06 37.27 -69.80
C THR A 107 25.07 38.37 -70.13
N TYR A 108 25.60 39.57 -70.31
CA TYR A 108 24.82 40.68 -70.82
C TYR A 108 25.42 41.23 -72.10
N GLN A 109 24.59 41.84 -72.92
CA GLN A 109 24.94 42.54 -74.10
C GLN A 109 24.68 44.02 -73.92
N THR A 110 25.62 44.84 -74.27
CA THR A 110 25.42 46.30 -74.36
C THR A 110 25.52 46.74 -75.80
N CYS A 111 24.60 47.61 -76.26
CA CYS A 111 24.51 48.09 -77.62
C CYS A 111 24.58 49.65 -77.68
N LEU A 112 25.14 50.18 -78.73
CA LEU A 112 25.22 51.64 -78.98
C LEU A 112 23.79 52.21 -79.14
N PRO A 113 23.61 53.54 -78.94
CA PRO A 113 22.31 54.17 -79.23
C PRO A 113 22.04 54.24 -80.73
N ALA A 114 20.77 54.41 -81.11
CA ALA A 114 20.43 54.64 -82.52
C ALA A 114 21.18 55.81 -83.12
N PRO A 115 21.61 55.74 -84.39
CA PRO A 115 21.28 54.72 -85.40
C PRO A 115 22.20 53.48 -85.36
N ASN A 116 23.17 53.40 -84.47
CA ASN A 116 24.16 52.29 -84.36
C ASN A 116 23.74 51.16 -83.43
N GLY A 117 22.47 51.01 -83.10
CA GLY A 117 21.94 50.03 -82.12
C GLY A 117 22.22 48.57 -82.45
N GLY A 118 22.67 48.23 -83.65
CA GLY A 118 23.08 46.85 -84.00
C GLY A 118 24.53 46.53 -83.69
N VAL A 119 25.32 47.51 -83.21
CA VAL A 119 26.74 47.31 -82.83
C VAL A 119 26.82 47.10 -81.33
N CYS A 120 27.10 45.88 -80.95
CA CYS A 120 27.01 45.41 -79.53
C CYS A 120 28.30 44.70 -79.12
N GLY A 121 28.53 44.68 -77.82
CA GLY A 121 29.55 43.87 -77.13
C GLY A 121 28.95 43.01 -76.01
N LEU A 122 29.64 41.98 -75.60
CA LEU A 122 29.24 41.05 -74.58
C LEU A 122 30.22 41.14 -73.42
N ALA A 123 29.66 41.05 -72.19
CA ALA A 123 30.44 40.85 -70.97
C ALA A 123 29.65 39.93 -69.96
N THR A 124 30.32 39.52 -68.92
CA THR A 124 29.76 38.64 -67.90
C THR A 124 29.75 39.37 -66.56
N ALA A 125 28.61 39.33 -65.91
CA ALA A 125 28.47 39.70 -64.51
C ALA A 125 28.51 38.46 -63.66
N THR A 126 29.31 38.51 -62.59
CA THR A 126 29.40 37.45 -61.55
C THR A 126 28.86 38.01 -60.23
N VAL A 127 27.87 37.37 -59.67
CA VAL A 127 27.38 37.68 -58.34
C VAL A 127 27.78 36.53 -57.39
N ASN A 128 28.67 36.81 -56.45
CA ASN A 128 29.08 35.86 -55.41
C ASN A 128 28.06 35.89 -54.29
N VAL A 129 27.33 34.77 -54.11
CA VAL A 129 26.40 34.58 -53.01
C VAL A 129 27.17 33.98 -51.85
N ASN A 130 27.37 34.75 -50.79
CA ASN A 130 28.14 34.38 -49.62
C ASN A 130 27.22 33.76 -48.58
N LEU A 131 27.74 32.74 -47.86
CA LEU A 131 27.09 32.20 -46.67
C LEU A 131 27.08 33.24 -45.55
N GLY A 132 26.04 33.21 -44.71
CA GLY A 132 26.03 33.98 -43.48
C GLY A 132 27.05 33.45 -42.48
N THR A 133 27.53 34.32 -41.60
CA THR A 133 28.30 33.89 -40.43
C THR A 133 27.32 33.38 -39.40
N LEU A 134 27.21 32.05 -39.25
CA LEU A 134 26.32 31.37 -38.29
C LEU A 134 27.17 30.85 -37.13
N VAL A 135 26.73 31.12 -35.90
CA VAL A 135 27.37 30.67 -34.66
C VAL A 135 26.30 30.13 -33.74
N ALA A 136 26.41 28.85 -33.37
CA ALA A 136 25.61 28.20 -32.34
C ALA A 136 26.35 28.23 -30.99
N GLY A 137 25.70 28.66 -29.95
CA GLY A 137 26.23 28.71 -28.58
C GLY A 137 25.68 27.59 -27.70
N ASP A 138 26.53 27.02 -26.85
CA ASP A 138 26.06 26.01 -25.89
C ASP A 138 25.07 26.60 -24.86
N ASP A 139 24.03 25.80 -24.53
CA ASP A 139 22.97 26.20 -23.63
C ASP A 139 22.96 25.38 -22.35
N SER A 140 22.39 25.96 -21.29
CA SER A 140 22.19 25.28 -20.02
C SER A 140 20.85 25.65 -19.39
N PHE A 141 20.00 24.64 -19.13
CA PHE A 141 18.68 24.81 -18.51
C PHE A 141 18.58 23.89 -17.29
N VAL A 142 18.29 24.47 -16.13
CA VAL A 142 18.25 23.76 -14.84
C VAL A 142 16.86 23.80 -14.26
N GLY A 143 16.38 22.67 -13.72
CA GLY A 143 15.11 22.56 -13.02
C GLY A 143 13.89 22.48 -13.93
N ILE A 144 14.05 22.00 -15.16
CA ILE A 144 12.96 21.82 -16.12
C ILE A 144 12.10 20.63 -15.71
N ALA A 145 10.79 20.80 -15.70
CA ALA A 145 9.88 19.69 -15.44
C ALA A 145 9.74 18.79 -16.67
N GLY A 146 9.55 17.48 -16.43
CA GLY A 146 9.06 16.59 -17.48
C GLY A 146 7.71 17.09 -18.02
N GLY A 147 7.54 17.08 -19.35
CA GLY A 147 6.40 17.66 -20.04
C GLY A 147 6.44 19.17 -20.27
N ALA A 148 7.46 19.87 -19.76
CA ALA A 148 7.62 21.32 -19.96
C ALA A 148 8.58 21.64 -21.11
N ALA A 149 8.55 22.90 -21.55
CA ALA A 149 9.50 23.45 -22.50
C ALA A 149 10.58 24.29 -21.80
N THR A 150 11.77 24.34 -22.40
CA THR A 150 12.86 25.22 -21.99
C THR A 150 12.60 26.67 -22.46
N SER A 151 13.47 27.59 -22.07
CA SER A 151 13.65 28.82 -22.83
C SER A 151 14.28 28.51 -24.19
N SER A 152 14.35 29.52 -25.11
CA SER A 152 14.89 29.34 -26.44
C SER A 152 16.41 29.14 -26.40
N VAL A 153 16.92 28.17 -27.16
CA VAL A 153 18.35 27.96 -27.41
C VAL A 153 18.92 29.07 -28.29
N LEU A 154 18.09 29.80 -29.03
CA LEU A 154 18.56 30.89 -29.91
C LEU A 154 19.11 32.11 -29.14
N ALA A 155 18.96 32.17 -27.83
CA ALA A 155 19.26 33.34 -27.02
C ALA A 155 20.74 33.79 -27.11
N ASN A 156 21.66 32.86 -27.31
CA ASN A 156 23.11 33.05 -27.40
C ASN A 156 23.66 32.73 -28.79
N ASP A 157 22.81 32.30 -29.73
CA ASP A 157 23.19 32.09 -31.13
C ASP A 157 23.28 33.39 -31.90
N ALA A 158 23.98 33.35 -33.02
CA ALA A 158 24.08 34.53 -33.90
C ALA A 158 24.09 34.15 -35.38
N LEU A 159 23.40 34.97 -36.19
CA LEU A 159 23.51 34.96 -37.65
C LEU A 159 23.89 36.37 -38.12
N ASN A 160 25.04 36.49 -38.79
CA ASN A 160 25.57 37.79 -39.28
C ASN A 160 25.71 38.82 -38.15
N ALA A 161 26.23 38.39 -37.00
CA ALA A 161 26.39 39.17 -35.77
C ALA A 161 25.06 39.69 -35.15
N VAL A 162 23.92 39.24 -35.62
CA VAL A 162 22.61 39.47 -34.98
C VAL A 162 22.33 38.35 -34.01
N SER A 163 22.23 38.65 -32.72
CA SER A 163 21.92 37.70 -31.64
C SER A 163 20.78 38.27 -30.81
N PRO A 164 19.71 37.50 -30.53
CA PRO A 164 19.38 36.22 -31.16
C PRO A 164 19.02 36.37 -32.64
N PRO A 165 19.25 35.36 -33.47
CA PRO A 165 18.81 35.38 -34.86
C PRO A 165 17.26 35.32 -34.89
N ALA A 166 16.68 35.98 -35.93
CA ALA A 166 15.24 35.87 -36.12
C ALA A 166 14.86 34.39 -36.41
N ALA A 167 13.87 33.85 -35.73
CA ALA A 167 13.46 32.46 -35.90
C ALA A 167 13.11 32.07 -37.36
N ALA A 168 12.59 33.02 -38.14
CA ALA A 168 12.32 32.82 -39.56
C ALA A 168 13.57 32.71 -40.45
N SER A 169 14.73 33.20 -39.99
CA SER A 169 15.99 33.16 -40.74
C SER A 169 16.82 31.91 -40.51
N VAL A 170 16.39 31.05 -39.55
CA VAL A 170 17.09 29.82 -39.20
C VAL A 170 16.14 28.62 -39.15
N GLN A 171 16.67 27.43 -39.32
CA GLN A 171 16.00 26.16 -39.14
C GLN A 171 16.70 25.38 -38.04
N LEU A 172 15.92 24.82 -37.13
CA LEU A 172 16.40 24.06 -35.95
C LEU A 172 16.04 22.59 -36.07
N SER A 173 16.93 21.72 -35.65
CA SER A 173 16.70 20.29 -35.50
C SER A 173 17.50 19.71 -34.34
N LEU A 174 17.01 18.68 -33.69
CA LEU A 174 17.79 17.90 -32.72
C LEU A 174 18.59 16.81 -33.42
N VAL A 175 19.84 16.65 -33.05
CA VAL A 175 20.74 15.65 -33.62
C VAL A 175 20.88 14.48 -32.67
N GLY A 176 20.40 13.30 -33.09
CA GLY A 176 20.53 12.06 -32.30
C GLY A 176 19.81 12.08 -30.92
N ALA A 177 18.82 12.96 -30.73
CA ALA A 177 18.14 13.09 -29.48
C ALA A 177 17.31 11.81 -29.14
N PRO A 178 17.19 11.45 -27.85
CA PRO A 178 16.28 10.39 -27.42
C PRO A 178 14.82 10.68 -27.82
N ALA A 179 14.03 9.63 -27.94
CA ALA A 179 12.62 9.77 -28.33
C ALA A 179 11.84 10.68 -27.37
N GLY A 180 10.96 11.49 -27.94
CA GLY A 180 10.07 12.39 -27.20
C GLY A 180 10.60 13.81 -26.98
N TYR A 181 11.90 14.06 -27.12
CA TYR A 181 12.41 15.44 -27.18
C TYR A 181 12.09 16.07 -28.55
N ALA A 182 11.67 17.30 -28.54
CA ALA A 182 11.40 18.07 -29.76
C ALA A 182 11.86 19.50 -29.58
N ILE A 183 12.42 20.09 -30.68
CA ILE A 183 12.78 21.51 -30.77
C ILE A 183 11.78 22.23 -31.67
N ALA A 184 11.27 23.33 -31.20
CA ALA A 184 10.36 24.18 -31.97
C ALA A 184 11.12 25.24 -32.76
N ALA A 185 10.47 25.87 -33.75
CA ALA A 185 11.09 26.90 -34.58
C ALA A 185 11.52 28.16 -33.80
N ASP A 186 10.95 28.40 -32.64
CA ASP A 186 11.34 29.50 -31.73
C ASP A 186 12.54 29.13 -30.83
N GLY A 187 13.08 27.92 -30.97
CA GLY A 187 14.23 27.44 -30.21
C GLY A 187 13.88 26.81 -28.87
N THR A 188 12.60 26.70 -28.50
CA THR A 188 12.22 26.00 -27.26
C THR A 188 12.33 24.49 -27.43
N ILE A 189 12.86 23.79 -26.41
CA ILE A 189 12.96 22.33 -26.41
C ILE A 189 11.90 21.77 -25.45
N THR A 190 11.03 20.94 -25.96
CA THR A 190 10.07 20.18 -25.14
C THR A 190 10.74 18.96 -24.54
N VAL A 191 10.68 18.84 -23.19
CA VAL A 191 11.16 17.67 -22.45
C VAL A 191 9.99 16.67 -22.33
N PRO A 192 10.17 15.37 -22.65
CA PRO A 192 9.08 14.40 -22.56
C PRO A 192 8.55 14.26 -21.14
N ALA A 193 7.25 14.01 -21.00
CA ALA A 193 6.66 13.61 -19.71
C ALA A 193 7.19 12.22 -19.29
N GLY A 194 7.43 12.02 -17.98
CA GLY A 194 7.88 10.74 -17.45
C GLY A 194 9.34 10.37 -17.76
N VAL A 195 10.11 11.32 -18.29
CA VAL A 195 11.56 11.13 -18.47
C VAL A 195 12.27 11.01 -17.12
N THR A 196 13.35 10.25 -17.08
CA THR A 196 14.20 10.15 -15.87
C THR A 196 14.69 11.53 -15.46
N SER A 197 14.53 11.87 -14.19
CA SER A 197 15.02 13.11 -13.60
C SER A 197 16.55 13.18 -13.63
N GLY A 198 17.10 14.39 -13.55
CA GLY A 198 18.55 14.58 -13.48
C GLY A 198 19.17 15.14 -14.75
N PRO A 199 20.51 15.06 -14.91
CA PRO A 199 21.22 15.64 -16.04
C PRO A 199 20.94 14.87 -17.33
N ALA A 200 20.73 15.63 -18.41
CA ALA A 200 20.63 15.13 -19.77
C ALA A 200 21.38 16.09 -20.71
N THR A 201 21.96 15.58 -21.80
CA THR A 201 22.64 16.38 -22.80
C THR A 201 22.01 16.09 -24.16
N LEU A 202 21.67 17.15 -24.88
CA LEU A 202 21.19 17.10 -26.27
C LEU A 202 22.15 17.85 -27.16
N THR A 203 22.09 17.58 -28.44
CA THR A 203 22.75 18.37 -29.47
C THR A 203 21.68 18.91 -30.40
N TYR A 204 21.72 20.18 -30.70
CA TYR A 204 20.90 20.75 -31.75
C TYR A 204 21.76 21.25 -32.90
N GLN A 205 21.17 21.33 -34.05
CA GLN A 205 21.71 21.93 -35.25
C GLN A 205 20.87 23.13 -35.63
N ILE A 206 21.53 24.23 -35.93
CA ILE A 206 20.94 25.44 -36.50
C ILE A 206 21.48 25.62 -37.92
N CYS A 207 20.59 25.87 -38.89
CA CYS A 207 20.96 26.10 -40.27
C CYS A 207 20.35 27.42 -40.76
N GLU A 208 21.07 28.16 -41.61
CA GLU A 208 20.55 29.37 -42.26
C GLU A 208 19.41 28.99 -43.22
N THR A 209 18.22 29.58 -43.06
CA THR A 209 17.06 29.26 -43.92
C THR A 209 17.33 29.56 -45.38
N ALA A 210 18.06 30.64 -45.68
CA ALA A 210 18.42 31.06 -47.05
C ALA A 210 19.52 30.20 -47.67
N ALA A 211 20.33 29.53 -46.83
CA ALA A 211 21.41 28.63 -47.27
C ALA A 211 21.41 27.38 -46.37
N PRO A 212 20.52 26.39 -46.62
CA PRO A 212 20.33 25.25 -45.74
C PRO A 212 21.53 24.32 -45.54
N SER A 213 22.58 24.48 -46.32
CA SER A 213 23.88 23.82 -46.13
C SER A 213 24.81 24.57 -45.14
N ASN A 214 24.47 25.79 -44.77
CA ASN A 214 25.22 26.59 -43.80
C ASN A 214 24.66 26.29 -42.42
N CYS A 215 25.25 25.32 -41.73
CA CYS A 215 24.81 24.84 -40.44
C CYS A 215 25.93 24.88 -39.41
N ASP A 216 25.54 25.05 -38.14
CA ASP A 216 26.39 24.89 -36.97
C ASP A 216 25.68 24.07 -35.93
N THR A 217 26.39 23.55 -34.94
CA THR A 217 25.84 22.69 -33.88
C THR A 217 26.31 23.14 -32.52
N ALA A 218 25.42 23.04 -31.53
CA ALA A 218 25.79 23.28 -30.15
C ALA A 218 25.12 22.25 -29.20
N THR A 219 25.61 22.22 -27.98
CA THR A 219 25.09 21.31 -26.93
C THR A 219 24.10 22.03 -26.04
N VAL A 220 23.11 21.28 -25.57
CA VAL A 220 22.15 21.71 -24.56
C VAL A 220 22.30 20.84 -23.33
N SER A 221 22.79 21.41 -22.24
CA SER A 221 22.86 20.77 -20.93
C SER A 221 21.55 21.01 -20.20
N LEU A 222 20.81 19.93 -19.94
CA LEU A 222 19.54 19.96 -19.21
C LEU A 222 19.73 19.37 -17.82
N VAL A 223 19.06 19.92 -16.80
CA VAL A 223 18.83 19.25 -15.54
C VAL A 223 17.32 19.18 -15.29
N ILE A 224 16.78 17.98 -15.41
CA ILE A 224 15.35 17.70 -15.23
C ILE A 224 15.09 17.53 -13.74
N ARG A 225 14.15 18.29 -13.20
CA ARG A 225 13.84 18.24 -11.78
C ARG A 225 13.14 16.93 -11.39
N PRO A 226 13.30 16.46 -10.16
CA PRO A 226 12.55 15.31 -9.64
C PRO A 226 11.03 15.49 -9.72
N ALA A 227 10.33 14.38 -9.89
CA ALA A 227 8.87 14.30 -9.85
C ALA A 227 8.48 13.02 -9.09
N ALA A 228 8.73 13.02 -7.77
CA ALA A 228 8.42 11.89 -6.91
C ALA A 228 6.92 11.54 -6.96
N GLN A 229 6.62 10.25 -6.93
CA GLN A 229 5.27 9.70 -7.01
C GLN A 229 4.81 9.19 -5.66
N ASN A 230 3.49 9.29 -5.40
CA ASN A 230 2.92 8.75 -4.17
C ASN A 230 2.96 7.21 -4.16
N ASP A 231 3.14 6.66 -2.96
CA ASP A 231 3.20 5.23 -2.71
C ASP A 231 2.06 4.76 -1.81
N ALA A 232 1.70 3.50 -1.95
CA ALA A 232 0.75 2.85 -1.06
C ALA A 232 1.19 1.43 -0.74
N TYR A 233 1.17 1.10 0.55
CA TYR A 233 1.50 -0.23 1.07
C TYR A 233 0.38 -0.71 1.97
N ALA A 234 0.25 -2.03 2.09
CA ALA A 234 -0.67 -2.67 3.01
C ALA A 234 0.12 -3.52 4.02
N VAL A 235 -0.31 -3.50 5.27
CA VAL A 235 0.24 -4.33 6.34
C VAL A 235 -0.90 -4.75 7.26
N GLN A 236 -0.83 -5.95 7.78
CA GLN A 236 -1.77 -6.42 8.79
C GLN A 236 -1.31 -5.98 10.18
N ALA A 237 -2.24 -5.68 11.08
CA ALA A 237 -1.94 -5.43 12.48
C ALA A 237 -1.11 -6.60 13.06
N GLY A 238 -0.03 -6.28 13.78
CA GLY A 238 0.95 -7.28 14.26
C GLY A 238 1.93 -7.80 13.22
N GLY A 239 1.76 -7.46 11.94
CA GLY A 239 2.72 -7.73 10.87
C GLY A 239 3.72 -6.60 10.66
N SER A 240 4.58 -6.74 9.64
CA SER A 240 5.56 -5.71 9.29
C SER A 240 5.78 -5.62 7.78
N ILE A 241 6.08 -4.43 7.29
CA ILE A 241 6.66 -4.20 5.96
C ILE A 241 8.19 -4.24 6.14
N SER A 242 8.86 -5.22 5.54
CA SER A 242 10.32 -5.40 5.65
C SER A 242 11.09 -4.84 4.45
N ASN A 243 10.44 -4.66 3.31
CA ASN A 243 11.05 -4.26 2.04
C ASN A 243 10.24 -3.15 1.34
N GLY A 244 9.80 -2.14 2.08
CA GLY A 244 9.21 -0.94 1.50
C GLY A 244 10.27 -0.16 0.71
N ASN A 245 9.90 0.41 -0.44
CA ASN A 245 10.83 1.17 -1.27
C ASN A 245 10.07 2.24 -2.07
N VAL A 246 10.20 3.50 -1.66
CA VAL A 246 9.58 4.64 -2.35
C VAL A 246 10.33 5.05 -3.62
N ALA A 247 11.60 4.65 -3.75
CA ALA A 247 12.41 5.01 -4.92
C ALA A 247 11.99 4.29 -6.20
N ALA A 248 11.21 3.22 -6.10
CA ALA A 248 10.91 2.33 -7.22
C ALA A 248 10.08 2.99 -8.34
N ASN A 249 9.21 3.94 -8.00
CA ASN A 249 8.34 4.66 -8.94
C ASN A 249 8.75 6.11 -9.18
N ASP A 250 9.74 6.63 -8.45
CA ASP A 250 10.15 8.04 -8.49
C ASP A 250 10.98 8.41 -9.74
N ASN A 251 11.48 7.43 -10.46
CA ASN A 251 12.25 7.64 -11.70
C ASN A 251 13.45 8.60 -11.54
N LEU A 252 14.17 8.49 -10.41
CA LEU A 252 15.37 9.27 -10.13
C LEU A 252 16.64 8.48 -10.49
N PRO A 253 17.74 9.18 -10.88
CA PRO A 253 19.00 8.51 -11.20
C PRO A 253 19.71 7.96 -9.97
N ALA A 254 20.63 7.03 -10.18
CA ALA A 254 21.48 6.50 -9.11
C ALA A 254 22.23 7.62 -8.37
N GLY A 255 22.35 7.48 -7.04
CA GLY A 255 22.97 8.49 -6.18
C GLY A 255 22.00 9.59 -5.69
N SER A 256 20.74 9.57 -6.11
CA SER A 256 19.67 10.38 -5.52
C SER A 256 19.45 9.99 -4.05
N THR A 257 18.84 10.88 -3.29
CA THR A 257 18.61 10.67 -1.84
C THR A 257 17.16 10.93 -1.49
N TRP A 258 16.67 10.16 -0.53
CA TRP A 258 15.32 10.27 0.02
C TRP A 258 15.39 10.60 1.50
N ALA A 259 14.56 11.52 1.94
CA ALA A 259 14.51 11.93 3.34
C ALA A 259 13.06 12.11 3.80
N LEU A 260 12.78 11.65 5.01
CA LEU A 260 11.48 11.86 5.64
C LEU A 260 11.24 13.35 5.90
N GLN A 261 10.02 13.81 5.66
CA GLN A 261 9.58 15.17 5.96
C GLN A 261 8.60 15.16 7.14
N GLY A 262 8.91 15.94 8.17
CA GLY A 262 8.07 16.04 9.37
C GLY A 262 8.40 14.98 10.42
N ALA A 263 7.41 14.64 11.25
CA ALA A 263 7.57 13.67 12.33
C ALA A 263 7.61 12.23 11.80
N THR A 264 8.55 11.43 12.29
CA THR A 264 8.63 10.01 11.96
C THR A 264 7.47 9.25 12.61
N PRO A 265 6.61 8.55 11.85
CA PRO A 265 5.62 7.65 12.42
C PRO A 265 6.25 6.62 13.34
N ALA A 266 5.60 6.32 14.45
CA ALA A 266 6.06 5.27 15.35
C ALA A 266 6.13 3.91 14.61
N GLY A 267 7.23 3.18 14.80
CA GLY A 267 7.48 1.91 14.12
C GLY A 267 8.05 2.00 12.70
N LEU A 268 8.28 3.21 12.17
CA LEU A 268 8.91 3.43 10.87
C LEU A 268 10.44 3.59 11.01
N THR A 269 11.17 2.89 10.15
CA THR A 269 12.59 3.16 9.88
C THR A 269 12.71 3.49 8.40
N PHE A 270 13.22 4.67 8.06
CA PHE A 270 13.33 5.18 6.70
C PHE A 270 14.79 5.45 6.35
N ASN A 271 15.26 4.96 5.20
CA ASN A 271 16.66 5.06 4.77
C ASN A 271 16.84 6.06 3.64
N ALA A 272 18.06 6.58 3.50
CA ALA A 272 18.40 7.59 2.49
C ALA A 272 18.36 7.07 1.03
N ASP A 273 18.28 5.76 0.82
CA ASP A 273 18.10 5.12 -0.48
C ASP A 273 16.63 4.92 -0.89
N GLY A 274 15.69 5.41 -0.05
CA GLY A 274 14.25 5.28 -0.25
C GLY A 274 13.67 3.96 0.26
N THR A 275 14.49 3.06 0.81
CA THR A 275 13.98 1.85 1.45
C THR A 275 13.46 2.15 2.85
N PHE A 276 12.48 1.38 3.31
CA PHE A 276 11.97 1.51 4.65
C PHE A 276 11.43 0.19 5.21
N THR A 277 11.36 0.13 6.54
CA THR A 277 10.62 -0.89 7.27
C THR A 277 9.56 -0.22 8.13
N TYR A 278 8.44 -0.91 8.31
CA TYR A 278 7.36 -0.40 9.15
C TYR A 278 6.69 -1.54 9.91
N THR A 279 6.59 -1.38 11.23
CA THR A 279 5.82 -2.26 12.11
C THR A 279 4.83 -1.40 12.89
N PRO A 280 3.53 -1.48 12.59
CA PRO A 280 2.53 -0.66 13.27
C PRO A 280 2.51 -0.98 14.77
N PRO A 281 2.61 0.01 15.67
CA PRO A 281 2.33 -0.17 17.09
C PRO A 281 0.90 -0.67 17.33
N ILE A 282 0.69 -1.33 18.45
CA ILE A 282 -0.64 -1.83 18.86
C ILE A 282 -1.65 -0.69 18.87
N GLY A 283 -2.80 -0.90 18.21
CA GLY A 283 -3.88 0.08 18.14
C GLY A 283 -3.64 1.27 17.21
N THR A 284 -2.64 1.22 16.34
CA THR A 284 -2.39 2.27 15.35
C THR A 284 -3.59 2.41 14.41
N PRO A 285 -4.18 3.62 14.27
CA PRO A 285 -5.29 3.84 13.34
C PRO A 285 -4.82 3.74 11.88
N SER A 286 -5.69 3.23 11.00
CA SER A 286 -5.46 3.14 9.56
C SER A 286 -6.21 4.26 8.83
N PRO A 287 -5.61 4.90 7.77
CA PRO A 287 -4.22 4.74 7.32
C PRO A 287 -3.23 5.58 8.12
N VAL A 288 -1.95 5.18 8.11
CA VAL A 288 -0.82 6.03 8.50
C VAL A 288 -0.24 6.67 7.25
N VAL A 289 -0.07 7.98 7.26
CA VAL A 289 0.46 8.74 6.12
C VAL A 289 1.71 9.50 6.56
N PHE A 290 2.75 9.46 5.74
CA PHE A 290 3.93 10.29 5.91
C PHE A 290 4.40 10.86 4.56
N THR A 291 5.13 11.96 4.62
CA THR A 291 5.69 12.63 3.45
C THR A 291 7.19 12.40 3.39
N TYR A 292 7.72 12.19 2.21
CA TYR A 292 9.14 12.16 1.96
C TYR A 292 9.54 13.16 0.89
N GLN A 293 10.81 13.52 0.84
CA GLN A 293 11.43 14.34 -0.17
C GLN A 293 12.48 13.50 -0.91
N ALA A 294 12.44 13.53 -2.24
CA ALA A 294 13.41 12.90 -3.11
C ALA A 294 14.22 13.97 -3.82
N CYS A 295 15.55 13.91 -3.72
CA CYS A 295 16.48 14.90 -4.26
C CYS A 295 17.50 14.26 -5.20
N LEU A 296 17.92 15.01 -6.21
CA LEU A 296 19.06 14.61 -7.06
C LEU A 296 20.36 14.55 -6.25
N SER A 297 21.36 13.85 -6.79
CA SER A 297 22.73 13.89 -6.27
C SER A 297 23.43 15.23 -6.54
N ALA A 298 24.51 15.51 -5.79
CA ALA A 298 25.36 16.65 -6.08
C ALA A 298 25.88 16.59 -7.54
N PRO A 299 25.99 17.75 -8.22
CA PRO A 299 25.84 19.13 -7.75
C PRO A 299 24.38 19.63 -7.68
N ASN A 300 23.41 18.83 -8.10
CA ASN A 300 22.01 19.23 -8.25
C ASN A 300 21.13 18.89 -7.02
N ALA A 301 21.74 18.67 -5.85
CA ALA A 301 21.06 18.23 -4.62
C ALA A 301 20.01 19.21 -4.08
N ALA A 302 19.97 20.45 -4.57
CA ALA A 302 18.92 21.41 -4.22
C ALA A 302 17.62 21.18 -5.01
N LEU A 303 17.65 20.38 -6.07
CA LEU A 303 16.47 20.03 -6.86
C LEU A 303 15.81 18.81 -6.23
N CYS A 304 14.66 19.03 -5.63
CA CYS A 304 13.90 18.04 -4.91
C CYS A 304 12.42 18.10 -5.29
N SER A 305 11.72 17.00 -5.01
CA SER A 305 10.25 16.93 -5.01
C SER A 305 9.79 16.16 -3.81
N THR A 306 8.53 16.31 -3.44
CA THR A 306 7.91 15.61 -2.31
C THR A 306 6.79 14.72 -2.81
N ALA A 307 6.61 13.58 -2.12
CA ALA A 307 5.49 12.70 -2.32
C ALA A 307 5.06 12.07 -0.98
N THR A 308 3.94 11.37 -0.98
CA THR A 308 3.36 10.79 0.23
C THR A 308 3.35 9.27 0.15
N VAL A 309 3.53 8.64 1.30
CA VAL A 309 3.31 7.21 1.47
C VAL A 309 2.07 7.00 2.32
N THR A 310 1.16 6.16 1.84
CA THR A 310 -0.02 5.73 2.57
C THR A 310 0.14 4.28 3.00
N LEU A 311 0.17 4.04 4.31
CA LEU A 311 0.26 2.72 4.90
C LEU A 311 -1.14 2.30 5.38
N ASN A 312 -1.76 1.37 4.66
CA ASN A 312 -3.07 0.83 4.99
C ASN A 312 -2.90 -0.34 5.96
N ILE A 313 -3.37 -0.17 7.20
CA ILE A 313 -3.32 -1.20 8.24
C ILE A 313 -4.67 -1.90 8.25
N SER A 314 -4.68 -3.22 8.02
CA SER A 314 -5.86 -4.05 8.10
C SER A 314 -5.88 -4.85 9.41
N ASN A 315 -7.08 -5.07 9.97
CA ASN A 315 -7.27 -6.00 11.07
C ASN A 315 -7.09 -7.44 10.60
N GLY A 316 -6.79 -8.33 11.55
CA GLY A 316 -6.83 -9.76 11.32
C GLY A 316 -8.27 -10.27 11.13
N THR A 317 -8.43 -11.42 10.50
CA THR A 317 -9.70 -12.16 10.49
C THR A 317 -9.79 -12.97 11.78
N LEU A 318 -10.60 -12.51 12.73
CA LEU A 318 -10.83 -13.15 14.03
C LEU A 318 -12.20 -13.81 14.04
N VAL A 319 -12.26 -15.08 14.46
CA VAL A 319 -13.51 -15.84 14.59
C VAL A 319 -13.50 -16.57 15.92
N ALA A 320 -14.47 -16.28 16.78
CA ALA A 320 -14.77 -17.01 18.00
C ALA A 320 -15.85 -18.06 17.72
N VAL A 321 -15.69 -19.25 18.30
CA VAL A 321 -16.60 -20.37 18.11
C VAL A 321 -17.06 -20.89 19.46
N ASP A 322 -18.35 -21.21 19.58
CA ASP A 322 -18.95 -21.74 20.84
C ASP A 322 -18.22 -22.95 21.37
N ASP A 323 -18.07 -23.00 22.71
CA ASP A 323 -17.36 -24.04 23.44
C ASP A 323 -18.26 -24.83 24.35
N THR A 324 -17.85 -26.08 24.62
CA THR A 324 -18.42 -26.90 25.69
C THR A 324 -17.29 -27.45 26.57
N LEU A 325 -17.22 -26.97 27.80
CA LEU A 325 -16.24 -27.35 28.80
C LEU A 325 -16.94 -28.23 29.87
N SER A 326 -16.69 -29.53 29.84
CA SER A 326 -17.36 -30.47 30.72
C SER A 326 -16.40 -31.13 31.71
N GLY A 327 -16.93 -31.53 32.87
CA GLY A 327 -16.19 -32.31 33.86
C GLY A 327 -15.24 -31.51 34.75
N VAL A 328 -15.34 -30.18 34.79
CA VAL A 328 -14.58 -29.37 35.74
C VAL A 328 -15.19 -29.43 37.14
N ALA A 329 -14.36 -29.63 38.15
CA ALA A 329 -14.83 -29.58 39.53
C ALA A 329 -14.95 -28.14 40.04
N ALA A 330 -15.85 -27.87 40.98
CA ALA A 330 -15.82 -26.61 41.72
C ALA A 330 -14.47 -26.45 42.43
N GLY A 331 -13.85 -25.27 42.30
CA GLY A 331 -12.48 -25.01 42.76
C GLY A 331 -11.39 -25.44 41.75
N GLY A 332 -11.74 -26.00 40.59
CA GLY A 332 -10.81 -26.46 39.56
C GLY A 332 -10.69 -25.54 38.37
N THR A 333 -9.80 -25.91 37.44
CA THR A 333 -9.59 -25.24 36.15
C THR A 333 -9.79 -26.26 35.02
N THR A 334 -10.35 -25.84 33.90
CA THR A 334 -10.56 -26.71 32.73
C THR A 334 -9.22 -27.15 32.15
N SER A 335 -9.17 -28.34 31.59
CA SER A 335 -8.00 -28.85 30.85
C SER A 335 -8.01 -28.44 29.37
N VAL A 336 -9.15 -27.94 28.89
CA VAL A 336 -9.35 -27.49 27.50
C VAL A 336 -9.50 -25.98 27.51
N SER A 337 -8.90 -25.36 26.54
CA SER A 337 -8.95 -23.92 26.31
C SER A 337 -10.11 -23.57 25.37
N VAL A 338 -10.79 -22.45 25.61
CA VAL A 338 -11.78 -21.88 24.66
C VAL A 338 -11.18 -21.51 23.33
N LEU A 339 -9.84 -21.29 23.25
CA LEU A 339 -9.14 -20.99 22.01
C LEU A 339 -9.05 -22.20 21.06
N ALA A 340 -9.39 -23.41 21.50
CA ALA A 340 -9.11 -24.65 20.76
C ALA A 340 -9.75 -24.69 19.35
N ASN A 341 -10.92 -24.07 19.20
CA ASN A 341 -11.69 -24.00 17.96
C ASN A 341 -11.79 -22.60 17.36
N ASP A 342 -11.23 -21.59 18.04
CA ASP A 342 -11.15 -20.22 17.54
C ASP A 342 -10.08 -20.06 16.45
N THR A 343 -10.17 -18.99 15.66
CA THR A 343 -9.17 -18.68 14.64
C THR A 343 -8.79 -17.22 14.62
N LEU A 344 -7.51 -16.96 14.39
CA LEU A 344 -6.98 -15.66 14.00
C LEU A 344 -6.16 -15.82 12.72
N ASN A 345 -6.56 -15.16 11.62
CA ASN A 345 -5.92 -15.27 10.31
C ASN A 345 -5.82 -16.72 9.81
N ALA A 346 -6.90 -17.49 10.00
CA ALA A 346 -6.99 -18.92 9.69
C ALA A 346 -6.02 -19.82 10.48
N VAL A 347 -5.35 -19.32 11.50
CA VAL A 347 -4.56 -20.11 12.43
C VAL A 347 -5.47 -20.55 13.59
N SER A 348 -5.61 -21.85 13.80
CA SER A 348 -6.39 -22.46 14.91
C SER A 348 -5.52 -23.48 15.65
N PRO A 349 -5.44 -23.44 16.98
CA PRO A 349 -5.85 -22.33 17.83
C PRO A 349 -4.97 -21.09 17.63
N PRO A 350 -5.47 -19.87 17.88
CA PRO A 350 -4.65 -18.68 17.92
C PRO A 350 -3.64 -18.77 19.07
N LEU A 351 -2.46 -18.19 18.87
CA LEU A 351 -1.47 -18.11 19.95
C LEU A 351 -2.04 -17.24 21.08
N PRO A 352 -1.98 -17.68 22.36
CA PRO A 352 -2.51 -16.89 23.48
C PRO A 352 -1.95 -15.48 23.57
N ALA A 353 -0.68 -15.26 23.17
CA ALA A 353 -0.05 -13.94 23.14
C ALA A 353 -0.58 -13.03 22.02
N SER A 354 -1.26 -13.57 21.01
CA SER A 354 -1.82 -12.79 19.89
C SER A 354 -3.26 -12.33 20.14
N VAL A 355 -3.86 -12.73 21.23
CA VAL A 355 -5.25 -12.41 21.57
C VAL A 355 -5.39 -11.96 23.02
N VAL A 356 -6.48 -11.27 23.31
CA VAL A 356 -6.88 -10.86 24.67
C VAL A 356 -8.27 -11.44 24.92
N LEU A 357 -8.41 -12.15 26.04
CA LEU A 357 -9.65 -12.83 26.46
C LEU A 357 -10.31 -12.12 27.62
N SER A 358 -11.62 -12.06 27.62
CA SER A 358 -12.41 -11.55 28.74
C SER A 358 -13.79 -12.26 28.79
N LEU A 359 -14.37 -12.37 29.99
CA LEU A 359 -15.76 -12.76 30.15
C LEU A 359 -16.68 -11.55 30.09
N VAL A 360 -17.81 -11.69 29.41
CA VAL A 360 -18.80 -10.63 29.26
C VAL A 360 -19.99 -10.92 30.18
N GLY A 361 -20.19 -10.08 31.20
CA GLY A 361 -21.35 -10.19 32.09
C GLY A 361 -21.45 -11.50 32.89
N ALA A 362 -20.34 -12.20 33.12
CA ALA A 362 -20.33 -13.50 33.79
C ALA A 362 -20.74 -13.40 35.26
N PRO A 363 -21.43 -14.43 35.79
CA PRO A 363 -21.68 -14.57 37.22
C PRO A 363 -20.36 -14.65 38.01
N ALA A 364 -20.42 -14.30 39.31
CA ALA A 364 -19.26 -14.45 40.17
C ALA A 364 -18.83 -15.94 40.26
N GLY A 365 -17.52 -16.14 40.39
CA GLY A 365 -16.94 -17.47 40.55
C GLY A 365 -16.37 -18.08 39.27
N TYR A 366 -16.41 -17.38 38.14
CA TYR A 366 -15.76 -17.80 36.91
C TYR A 366 -14.62 -16.81 36.53
N THR A 367 -13.47 -17.35 36.13
CA THR A 367 -12.33 -16.54 35.65
C THR A 367 -11.76 -17.19 34.39
N LEU A 368 -11.75 -16.45 33.30
CA LEU A 368 -11.10 -16.87 32.05
C LEU A 368 -9.62 -16.46 32.08
N ASN A 369 -8.75 -17.43 31.95
CA ASN A 369 -7.31 -17.25 32.01
C ASN A 369 -6.76 -16.82 30.62
N ALA A 370 -5.60 -16.20 30.59
CA ALA A 370 -4.97 -15.74 29.34
C ALA A 370 -4.63 -16.88 28.36
N ASP A 371 -4.50 -18.11 28.83
CA ASP A 371 -4.29 -19.31 28.01
C ASP A 371 -5.60 -19.91 27.46
N GLY A 372 -6.73 -19.27 27.77
CA GLY A 372 -8.08 -19.70 27.40
C GLY A 372 -8.68 -20.76 28.28
N THR A 373 -8.00 -21.21 29.34
CA THR A 373 -8.61 -22.12 30.35
C THR A 373 -9.56 -21.35 31.25
N LEU A 374 -10.61 -22.04 31.75
CA LEU A 374 -11.60 -21.45 32.64
C LEU A 374 -11.39 -21.98 34.06
N SER A 375 -11.19 -21.10 35.02
CA SER A 375 -11.18 -21.42 36.45
C SER A 375 -12.58 -21.26 37.05
N VAL A 376 -13.05 -22.29 37.78
CA VAL A 376 -14.34 -22.33 38.44
C VAL A 376 -14.12 -22.22 39.94
N GLY A 377 -14.77 -21.27 40.59
CA GLY A 377 -14.67 -21.05 42.03
C GLY A 377 -15.24 -22.21 42.85
N SER A 378 -14.75 -22.42 44.08
CA SER A 378 -15.17 -23.50 44.95
C SER A 378 -16.62 -23.40 45.44
N THR A 379 -17.24 -22.22 45.33
CA THR A 379 -18.64 -21.97 45.74
C THR A 379 -19.63 -22.07 44.57
N VAL A 380 -19.12 -22.36 43.36
CA VAL A 380 -19.99 -22.53 42.19
C VAL A 380 -20.77 -23.83 42.32
N THR A 381 -22.07 -23.74 42.12
CA THR A 381 -22.97 -24.90 42.14
C THR A 381 -22.69 -25.83 40.98
N SER A 382 -22.68 -27.15 41.22
CA SER A 382 -22.61 -28.16 40.15
C SER A 382 -23.75 -27.97 39.16
N GLY A 383 -23.49 -28.30 37.88
CA GLY A 383 -24.51 -28.18 36.83
C GLY A 383 -24.02 -27.41 35.63
N THR A 384 -24.95 -27.00 34.75
CA THR A 384 -24.67 -26.33 33.50
C THR A 384 -24.86 -24.82 33.65
N THR A 385 -23.86 -24.05 33.21
CA THR A 385 -23.91 -22.58 33.11
C THR A 385 -23.44 -22.17 31.74
N THR A 386 -24.14 -21.25 31.08
CA THR A 386 -23.68 -20.63 29.82
C THR A 386 -23.08 -19.27 30.14
N LEU A 387 -21.84 -19.05 29.70
CA LEU A 387 -21.10 -17.80 29.80
C LEU A 387 -20.92 -17.25 28.40
N THR A 388 -20.65 -15.95 28.29
CA THR A 388 -20.18 -15.31 27.05
C THR A 388 -18.76 -14.86 27.27
N TYR A 389 -17.88 -15.16 26.33
CA TYR A 389 -16.53 -14.58 26.30
C TYR A 389 -16.34 -13.71 25.08
N GLN A 390 -15.40 -12.81 25.16
CA GLN A 390 -14.92 -11.97 24.10
C GLN A 390 -13.44 -12.27 23.88
N ILE A 391 -13.08 -12.44 22.63
CA ILE A 391 -11.70 -12.54 22.16
C ILE A 391 -11.40 -11.31 21.30
N CYS A 392 -10.29 -10.63 21.54
CA CYS A 392 -9.83 -9.49 20.75
C CYS A 392 -8.43 -9.74 20.23
N GLU A 393 -8.12 -9.27 19.02
CA GLU A 393 -6.75 -9.30 18.48
C GLU A 393 -5.84 -8.40 19.32
N ALA A 394 -4.74 -8.93 19.84
CA ALA A 394 -3.83 -8.16 20.70
C ALA A 394 -3.21 -6.95 19.98
N ALA A 395 -2.93 -7.09 18.67
CA ALA A 395 -2.37 -6.02 17.84
C ALA A 395 -3.39 -4.97 17.40
N ALA A 396 -4.70 -5.33 17.40
CA ALA A 396 -5.82 -4.45 17.07
C ALA A 396 -6.95 -4.62 18.10
N PRO A 397 -6.86 -4.01 19.29
CA PRO A 397 -7.77 -4.26 20.41
C PRO A 397 -9.25 -3.94 20.17
N THR A 398 -9.58 -3.27 19.08
CA THR A 398 -10.96 -3.01 18.64
C THR A 398 -11.49 -4.10 17.71
N ASN A 399 -10.65 -5.01 17.25
CA ASN A 399 -11.02 -6.15 16.44
C ASN A 399 -11.36 -7.31 17.36
N CYS A 400 -12.63 -7.44 17.72
CA CYS A 400 -13.13 -8.42 18.68
C CYS A 400 -14.26 -9.25 18.10
N ASP A 401 -14.39 -10.49 18.60
CA ASP A 401 -15.52 -11.37 18.36
C ASP A 401 -15.97 -11.99 19.68
N THR A 402 -17.16 -12.58 19.73
CA THR A 402 -17.76 -13.15 20.93
C THR A 402 -18.34 -14.51 20.65
N ALA A 403 -18.19 -15.43 21.60
CA ALA A 403 -18.86 -16.73 21.56
C ALA A 403 -19.31 -17.17 22.94
N SER A 404 -20.08 -18.25 23.00
CA SER A 404 -20.59 -18.81 24.25
C SER A 404 -19.71 -19.94 24.75
N ILE A 405 -19.66 -20.07 26.08
CA ILE A 405 -19.05 -21.22 26.76
C ILE A 405 -20.16 -21.94 27.55
N THR A 406 -20.49 -23.17 27.18
CA THR A 406 -21.31 -24.05 27.98
C THR A 406 -20.41 -24.79 28.98
N VAL A 407 -20.45 -24.39 30.25
CA VAL A 407 -19.67 -24.99 31.32
C VAL A 407 -20.53 -26.01 32.05
N ILE A 408 -20.02 -27.24 32.18
CA ILE A 408 -20.68 -28.31 32.96
C ILE A 408 -19.80 -28.65 34.16
N VAL A 409 -20.16 -28.10 35.31
CA VAL A 409 -19.46 -28.33 36.59
C VAL A 409 -19.86 -29.68 37.15
N SER A 410 -18.89 -30.55 37.41
CA SER A 410 -19.09 -31.89 37.96
C SER A 410 -19.78 -31.85 39.33
N PRO A 411 -20.63 -32.81 39.62
CA PRO A 411 -21.16 -32.97 40.97
C PRO A 411 -20.02 -33.30 41.95
N THR A 412 -20.10 -32.73 43.13
CA THR A 412 -19.18 -33.01 44.26
C THR A 412 -20.01 -33.30 45.52
N PRO A 413 -20.74 -34.45 45.56
CA PRO A 413 -21.54 -34.78 46.70
C PRO A 413 -20.67 -34.96 47.93
N LEU A 414 -21.20 -34.58 49.09
CA LEU A 414 -20.53 -34.66 50.37
C LEU A 414 -21.00 -35.91 51.16
N ASN A 415 -20.10 -36.49 51.95
CA ASN A 415 -20.43 -37.58 52.80
C ASN A 415 -21.43 -37.15 53.89
N ASP A 416 -22.38 -38.02 54.19
CA ASP A 416 -23.46 -37.84 55.18
C ASP A 416 -23.25 -38.69 56.43
N ALA A 417 -23.72 -38.19 57.56
CA ALA A 417 -23.77 -38.92 58.77
C ALA A 417 -25.11 -38.67 59.51
N PHE A 418 -25.85 -39.71 59.73
CA PHE A 418 -27.14 -39.65 60.44
C PHE A 418 -27.13 -40.56 61.65
N SER A 419 -28.02 -40.27 62.61
CA SER A 419 -28.17 -41.07 63.78
C SER A 419 -29.64 -41.53 63.87
N VAL A 420 -29.87 -42.81 64.23
CA VAL A 420 -31.18 -43.40 64.45
C VAL A 420 -31.12 -44.22 65.69
N GLN A 421 -32.21 -44.24 66.49
CA GLN A 421 -32.33 -45.14 67.61
C GLN A 421 -32.80 -46.54 67.16
N ALA A 422 -32.25 -47.57 67.75
CA ALA A 422 -32.68 -48.92 67.48
C ALA A 422 -34.20 -49.01 67.65
N GLY A 423 -34.89 -49.61 66.69
CA GLY A 423 -36.35 -49.73 66.68
C GLY A 423 -37.11 -48.47 66.22
N GLN A 424 -36.44 -47.39 65.86
CA GLN A 424 -37.05 -46.20 65.26
C GLN A 424 -36.76 -46.15 63.76
N THR A 425 -37.55 -45.38 63.02
CA THR A 425 -37.36 -45.14 61.61
C THR A 425 -36.79 -43.74 61.45
N LEU A 426 -35.64 -43.63 60.76
CA LEU A 426 -35.09 -42.41 60.32
C LEU A 426 -35.67 -42.01 58.94
N SER A 427 -36.09 -40.76 58.77
CA SER A 427 -36.44 -40.16 57.48
C SER A 427 -35.53 -38.95 57.26
N ASN A 428 -34.79 -38.96 56.21
CA ASN A 428 -33.87 -37.87 55.89
C ASN A 428 -33.57 -37.83 54.38
N SER A 429 -32.65 -36.96 53.96
CA SER A 429 -32.20 -36.83 52.57
C SER A 429 -30.71 -36.57 52.52
N VAL A 430 -30.00 -37.21 51.60
CA VAL A 430 -28.59 -36.96 51.27
C VAL A 430 -28.42 -35.72 50.41
N ALA A 431 -29.44 -35.25 49.70
CA ALA A 431 -29.40 -34.15 48.81
C ALA A 431 -29.15 -32.76 49.46
N THR A 432 -29.30 -32.69 50.79
CA THR A 432 -29.36 -31.42 51.55
C THR A 432 -28.00 -30.67 51.53
N ASN A 433 -26.88 -31.41 51.57
CA ASN A 433 -25.52 -30.88 51.65
C ASN A 433 -24.77 -30.98 50.32
N ASP A 434 -25.35 -31.62 49.30
CA ASP A 434 -24.65 -31.93 48.04
C ASP A 434 -24.59 -30.79 47.05
N ASN A 435 -25.33 -29.69 47.26
CA ASN A 435 -25.35 -28.50 46.42
C ASN A 435 -25.54 -28.82 44.92
N LEU A 436 -26.45 -29.74 44.60
CA LEU A 436 -26.77 -30.11 43.23
C LEU A 436 -28.02 -29.37 42.72
N PRO A 437 -28.14 -29.17 41.39
CA PRO A 437 -29.31 -28.52 40.80
C PRO A 437 -30.55 -29.37 40.90
N ALA A 438 -31.71 -28.70 40.85
CA ALA A 438 -33.02 -29.40 40.83
C ALA A 438 -33.10 -30.38 39.64
N GLY A 439 -33.66 -31.55 39.86
CA GLY A 439 -33.75 -32.63 38.87
C GLY A 439 -32.53 -33.56 38.86
N SER A 440 -31.53 -33.35 39.73
CA SER A 440 -30.46 -34.33 39.96
C SER A 440 -31.04 -35.65 40.50
N THR A 441 -30.39 -36.76 40.20
CA THR A 441 -30.85 -38.11 40.61
C THR A 441 -29.80 -38.75 41.48
N PHE A 442 -30.36 -39.55 42.48
CA PHE A 442 -29.57 -40.23 43.49
C PHE A 442 -29.85 -41.72 43.44
N THR A 443 -28.85 -42.57 43.49
CA THR A 443 -28.99 -44.03 43.48
C THR A 443 -27.99 -44.68 44.41
N VAL A 444 -28.40 -45.72 45.13
CA VAL A 444 -27.49 -46.51 45.96
C VAL A 444 -26.56 -47.32 45.06
N GLN A 445 -25.29 -47.32 45.40
CA GLN A 445 -24.27 -48.10 44.72
C GLN A 445 -23.98 -49.38 45.46
N GLY A 446 -24.11 -50.48 44.76
CA GLY A 446 -23.99 -51.83 45.39
C GLY A 446 -25.24 -52.29 46.08
N THR A 447 -25.10 -53.14 47.16
CA THR A 447 -26.24 -53.72 47.94
C THR A 447 -26.74 -52.73 48.96
N ALA A 448 -28.01 -52.34 48.88
CA ALA A 448 -28.65 -51.48 49.87
C ALA A 448 -28.69 -52.15 51.24
N PRO A 449 -28.41 -51.43 52.33
CA PRO A 449 -28.59 -51.98 53.68
C PRO A 449 -30.01 -52.44 53.92
N ALA A 450 -30.14 -53.55 54.62
CA ALA A 450 -31.47 -54.06 55.00
C ALA A 450 -32.23 -53.01 55.84
N GLY A 451 -33.48 -52.74 55.46
CA GLY A 451 -34.33 -51.73 56.10
C GLY A 451 -34.17 -50.30 55.48
N LEU A 452 -33.36 -50.15 54.45
CA LEU A 452 -33.26 -48.90 53.73
C LEU A 452 -34.26 -48.88 52.55
N THR A 453 -35.01 -47.78 52.44
CA THR A 453 -35.73 -47.38 51.25
C THR A 453 -35.12 -46.06 50.76
N PHE A 454 -34.61 -46.02 49.54
CA PHE A 454 -33.90 -44.86 48.99
C PHE A 454 -34.58 -44.39 47.69
N ASN A 455 -34.85 -43.09 47.58
CA ASN A 455 -35.57 -42.51 46.46
C ASN A 455 -34.61 -41.73 45.50
N LEU A 456 -35.04 -41.56 44.25
CA LEU A 456 -34.28 -40.87 43.24
C LEU A 456 -34.00 -39.35 43.51
N ASP A 457 -34.78 -38.77 44.44
CA ASP A 457 -34.59 -37.40 44.92
C ASP A 457 -33.57 -37.25 46.06
N GLY A 458 -32.94 -38.36 46.44
CA GLY A 458 -32.02 -38.46 47.58
C GLY A 458 -32.69 -38.61 48.96
N SER A 459 -34.01 -38.54 49.04
CA SER A 459 -34.72 -38.84 50.26
C SER A 459 -34.66 -40.35 50.58
N PHE A 460 -34.60 -40.67 51.85
CA PHE A 460 -34.60 -42.11 52.30
C PHE A 460 -35.28 -42.31 53.62
N THR A 461 -35.72 -43.54 53.84
CA THR A 461 -36.11 -44.04 55.16
C THR A 461 -35.22 -45.22 55.52
N TYR A 462 -34.84 -45.30 56.79
CA TYR A 462 -34.05 -46.40 57.33
C TYR A 462 -34.61 -46.87 58.63
N ALA A 463 -34.97 -48.15 58.69
CA ALA A 463 -35.40 -48.84 59.90
C ALA A 463 -34.41 -49.96 60.19
N PRO A 464 -33.49 -49.82 61.14
CA PRO A 464 -32.50 -50.85 61.43
C PRO A 464 -33.21 -52.11 61.97
N LEU A 465 -32.83 -53.27 61.40
CA LEU A 465 -33.34 -54.57 61.90
C LEU A 465 -32.75 -54.88 63.27
N PRO A 466 -33.44 -55.64 64.08
CA PRO A 466 -32.90 -56.09 65.37
C PRO A 466 -31.53 -56.75 65.22
N GLY A 467 -30.54 -56.31 66.00
CA GLY A 467 -29.18 -56.83 65.95
C GLY A 467 -28.29 -56.25 64.84
N THR A 468 -28.74 -55.25 64.12
CA THR A 468 -27.91 -54.59 63.14
C THR A 468 -26.71 -53.90 63.81
N PRO A 469 -25.45 -54.17 63.40
CA PRO A 469 -24.28 -53.55 63.99
C PRO A 469 -24.23 -52.05 63.63
N SER A 470 -23.67 -51.26 64.55
CA SER A 470 -23.45 -49.82 64.32
C SER A 470 -21.95 -49.54 64.18
N PRO A 471 -21.54 -48.67 63.22
CA PRO A 471 -22.34 -48.00 62.19
C PRO A 471 -22.66 -48.91 61.00
N VAL A 472 -23.71 -48.58 60.25
CA VAL A 472 -23.99 -49.06 58.88
C VAL A 472 -23.61 -48.02 57.92
N SER A 473 -22.89 -48.39 56.83
CA SER A 473 -22.53 -47.46 55.77
C SER A 473 -22.96 -48.00 54.41
N PHE A 474 -23.25 -47.05 53.48
CA PHE A 474 -23.50 -47.35 52.09
C PHE A 474 -23.01 -46.19 51.24
N THR A 475 -22.74 -46.45 49.95
CA THR A 475 -22.35 -45.45 48.97
C THR A 475 -23.55 -45.12 48.09
N TYR A 476 -23.72 -43.85 47.75
CA TYR A 476 -24.67 -43.43 46.76
C TYR A 476 -23.95 -42.69 45.64
N GLN A 477 -24.57 -42.69 44.49
CA GLN A 477 -24.18 -41.92 43.33
C GLN A 477 -25.18 -40.78 43.13
N ALA A 478 -24.67 -39.54 42.96
CA ALA A 478 -25.43 -38.36 42.64
C ALA A 478 -25.09 -37.93 41.22
N CYS A 479 -26.09 -37.76 40.36
CA CYS A 479 -25.93 -37.42 38.95
C CYS A 479 -26.64 -36.11 38.61
N LEU A 480 -26.03 -35.30 37.76
CA LEU A 480 -26.67 -34.12 37.18
C LEU A 480 -27.89 -34.52 36.34
N PRO A 481 -28.87 -33.62 36.15
CA PRO A 481 -30.01 -33.90 35.29
C PRO A 481 -29.58 -34.07 33.82
N ALA A 482 -30.35 -34.86 33.07
CA ALA A 482 -30.16 -35.03 31.65
C ALA A 482 -30.20 -33.65 30.92
N PRO A 483 -29.44 -33.46 29.81
CA PRO A 483 -28.67 -34.46 29.07
C PRO A 483 -27.25 -34.72 29.60
N ASN A 484 -26.80 -34.01 30.63
CA ASN A 484 -25.37 -33.96 31.01
C ASN A 484 -24.93 -35.03 32.02
N ALA A 485 -25.75 -35.93 32.45
CA ALA A 485 -25.59 -37.11 33.31
C ALA A 485 -24.20 -37.39 33.94
N LEU A 486 -23.44 -36.34 34.30
CA LEU A 486 -22.18 -36.48 35.05
C LEU A 486 -22.53 -36.90 36.48
N CYS A 487 -21.82 -37.88 37.00
CA CYS A 487 -22.09 -38.47 38.30
C CYS A 487 -20.84 -38.50 39.18
N ALA A 488 -21.05 -38.41 40.48
CA ALA A 488 -20.03 -38.64 41.49
C ALA A 488 -20.64 -39.41 42.67
N THR A 489 -19.80 -39.98 43.53
CA THR A 489 -20.23 -40.80 44.63
C THR A 489 -19.87 -40.20 45.99
N ALA A 490 -20.73 -40.43 46.98
CA ALA A 490 -20.43 -40.11 48.37
C ALA A 490 -20.92 -41.23 49.26
N SER A 491 -20.59 -41.24 50.54
CA SER A 491 -20.91 -42.24 51.48
C SER A 491 -21.89 -41.73 52.56
N VAL A 492 -22.79 -42.59 53.00
CA VAL A 492 -23.67 -42.35 54.13
C VAL A 492 -23.22 -43.24 55.27
N THR A 493 -23.10 -42.68 56.47
CA THR A 493 -22.86 -43.41 57.74
C THR A 493 -24.07 -43.25 58.60
N LEU A 494 -24.68 -44.40 58.95
CA LEU A 494 -25.86 -44.50 59.82
C LEU A 494 -25.41 -45.00 61.19
N ASN A 495 -25.39 -44.13 62.17
CA ASN A 495 -25.07 -44.48 63.56
C ASN A 495 -26.30 -44.93 64.26
N ILE A 496 -26.34 -46.22 64.70
CA ILE A 496 -27.45 -46.79 65.39
C ILE A 496 -27.20 -46.72 66.90
N ALA A 497 -27.95 -45.89 67.56
CA ALA A 497 -27.85 -45.74 68.98
C ALA A 497 -28.69 -46.84 69.67
N THR A 498 -28.18 -47.42 70.72
CA THR A 498 -28.93 -48.33 71.55
C THR A 498 -30.09 -47.60 72.26
N GLY A 499 -31.22 -48.22 72.31
CA GLY A 499 -32.34 -47.63 73.03
C GLY A 499 -32.08 -47.55 74.54
N THR A 500 -32.62 -46.53 75.17
CA THR A 500 -32.62 -46.43 76.64
C THR A 500 -33.72 -47.34 77.17
N LEU A 501 -33.33 -48.48 77.81
CA LEU A 501 -34.22 -49.41 78.42
C LEU A 501 -34.24 -49.13 79.94
N LEU A 502 -35.42 -48.93 80.46
CA LEU A 502 -35.66 -48.76 81.91
C LEU A 502 -36.66 -49.83 82.38
N ALA A 503 -36.22 -50.70 83.31
CA ALA A 503 -37.04 -51.69 83.92
C ALA A 503 -37.50 -51.22 85.32
N GLY A 504 -38.77 -51.19 85.52
CA GLY A 504 -39.41 -50.88 86.83
C GLY A 504 -39.61 -52.14 87.65
N ASN A 505 -39.51 -52.00 88.96
CA ASN A 505 -39.79 -53.13 89.82
C ASN A 505 -41.27 -53.46 89.81
N ASP A 506 -41.62 -54.75 89.66
CA ASP A 506 -42.98 -55.22 89.63
C ASP A 506 -43.36 -55.95 90.97
N THR A 507 -44.59 -55.78 91.31
CA THR A 507 -45.18 -56.58 92.40
C THR A 507 -46.42 -57.29 91.87
N LEU A 508 -46.33 -58.58 91.70
CA LEU A 508 -47.41 -59.43 91.28
C LEU A 508 -48.00 -60.16 92.52
N SER A 509 -49.19 -59.77 92.92
CA SER A 509 -49.85 -60.39 94.09
C SER A 509 -51.08 -61.22 93.66
N GLY A 510 -51.42 -62.26 94.44
CA GLY A 510 -52.60 -63.05 94.20
C GLY A 510 -52.54 -64.08 93.04
N VAL A 511 -51.31 -64.44 92.61
CA VAL A 511 -51.08 -65.43 91.54
C VAL A 511 -51.23 -66.85 92.17
N ALA A 512 -52.24 -67.62 91.79
CA ALA A 512 -52.43 -68.97 92.24
C ALA A 512 -51.45 -69.95 91.55
N PRO A 513 -51.01 -71.02 92.20
CA PRO A 513 -50.17 -72.03 91.57
C PRO A 513 -50.82 -72.59 90.28
N GLY A 514 -50.05 -72.66 89.21
CA GLY A 514 -50.51 -73.13 87.89
C GLY A 514 -51.26 -72.08 87.03
N THR A 515 -51.34 -70.83 87.47
CA THR A 515 -51.94 -69.72 86.68
C THR A 515 -50.92 -68.68 86.22
N THR A 516 -51.30 -67.95 85.22
CA THR A 516 -50.51 -66.77 84.75
C THR A 516 -51.02 -65.49 85.42
N SER A 517 -50.16 -64.55 85.72
CA SER A 517 -50.55 -63.23 86.23
C SER A 517 -51.42 -62.48 85.21
N ALA A 518 -52.45 -61.80 85.70
CA ALA A 518 -53.25 -60.93 84.85
C ALA A 518 -52.52 -59.60 84.46
N ALA A 519 -51.49 -59.22 85.22
CA ALA A 519 -50.71 -58.05 84.95
C ALA A 519 -49.41 -58.44 84.26
N SER A 520 -49.02 -57.65 83.29
CA SER A 520 -47.73 -57.76 82.54
C SER A 520 -46.59 -57.09 83.34
N VAL A 521 -45.46 -57.75 83.48
CA VAL A 521 -44.24 -57.18 84.07
C VAL A 521 -43.65 -56.03 83.20
N LEU A 522 -44.16 -55.85 82.01
CA LEU A 522 -43.74 -54.75 81.15
C LEU A 522 -44.54 -53.45 81.37
N ALA A 523 -45.54 -53.46 82.29
CA ALA A 523 -46.48 -52.35 82.42
C ALA A 523 -45.86 -51.04 82.91
N ASN A 524 -44.80 -51.11 83.70
CA ASN A 524 -44.06 -50.00 84.25
C ASN A 524 -42.64 -49.87 83.62
N ASP A 525 -42.29 -50.77 82.74
CA ASP A 525 -41.02 -50.66 81.96
C ASP A 525 -41.19 -49.70 80.85
N SER A 526 -40.09 -49.14 80.42
CA SER A 526 -40.05 -48.24 79.23
C SER A 526 -38.87 -48.52 78.34
N LEU A 527 -39.10 -48.40 77.05
CA LEU A 527 -38.06 -48.35 76.01
C LEU A 527 -38.16 -47.02 75.30
N ASN A 528 -37.10 -46.24 75.42
CA ASN A 528 -37.05 -44.89 74.84
C ASN A 528 -38.17 -43.97 75.36
N GLY A 529 -38.50 -44.10 76.64
CA GLY A 529 -39.56 -43.32 77.30
C GLY A 529 -40.99 -43.75 76.95
N VAL A 530 -41.20 -44.78 76.16
CA VAL A 530 -42.53 -45.36 75.85
C VAL A 530 -42.80 -46.53 76.77
N SER A 531 -43.90 -46.47 77.57
CA SER A 531 -44.30 -47.48 78.52
C SER A 531 -45.77 -47.90 78.25
N PRO A 532 -46.11 -49.15 78.24
CA PRO A 532 -45.20 -50.30 78.24
C PRO A 532 -44.52 -50.47 76.89
N PRO A 533 -43.32 -51.08 76.83
CA PRO A 533 -42.66 -51.36 75.56
C PRO A 533 -43.54 -52.26 74.69
N ALA A 534 -43.64 -51.95 73.37
CA ALA A 534 -44.40 -52.79 72.44
C ALA A 534 -43.82 -54.20 72.43
N GLY A 535 -44.70 -55.20 72.46
CA GLY A 535 -44.40 -56.60 72.79
C GLY A 535 -43.32 -57.34 72.01
N THR A 536 -42.83 -56.76 70.84
CA THR A 536 -41.71 -57.32 70.05
C THR A 536 -40.41 -56.59 70.26
N ARG A 537 -40.38 -55.49 71.04
CA ARG A 537 -39.19 -54.60 71.19
C ARG A 537 -38.49 -54.78 72.55
N GLY A 538 -39.19 -55.44 73.57
CA GLY A 538 -38.57 -55.77 74.82
C GLY A 538 -38.91 -57.23 75.14
N LEU A 539 -37.91 -58.06 75.30
CA LEU A 539 -38.11 -59.45 75.71
C LEU A 539 -37.79 -59.56 77.20
N PRO A 540 -38.78 -59.74 78.07
CA PRO A 540 -38.51 -59.97 79.50
C PRO A 540 -37.88 -61.34 79.67
N MET A 541 -36.76 -61.34 80.37
CA MET A 541 -36.05 -62.55 80.74
C MET A 541 -35.91 -62.58 82.25
N LEU A 542 -36.40 -63.63 82.89
CA LEU A 542 -36.19 -63.80 84.33
C LEU A 542 -34.75 -64.28 84.59
N VAL A 543 -34.04 -63.51 85.42
CA VAL A 543 -32.66 -63.85 85.83
C VAL A 543 -32.72 -64.28 87.31
N GLY A 544 -32.29 -65.50 87.63
CA GLY A 544 -32.25 -66.03 89.00
C GLY A 544 -33.60 -66.45 89.54
N ALA A 545 -34.54 -66.80 88.68
CA ALA A 545 -35.86 -67.28 89.09
C ALA A 545 -35.79 -68.59 89.91
N ALA A 546 -36.69 -68.75 90.96
CA ALA A 546 -36.85 -69.99 91.64
C ALA A 546 -37.39 -71.08 90.69
N ALA A 547 -37.03 -72.34 90.91
CA ALA A 547 -37.48 -73.42 90.05
C ALA A 547 -39.04 -73.47 89.92
N GLY A 548 -39.52 -73.46 88.69
CA GLY A 548 -40.93 -73.45 88.34
C GLY A 548 -41.58 -72.10 88.04
N VAL A 549 -40.83 -70.99 88.10
CA VAL A 549 -41.29 -69.65 87.66
C VAL A 549 -40.70 -69.30 86.30
N GLY A 550 -41.50 -69.05 85.28
CA GLY A 550 -41.11 -68.69 83.94
C GLY A 550 -41.93 -67.52 83.44
N SER A 551 -41.33 -66.69 82.51
CA SER A 551 -42.06 -65.67 81.75
C SER A 551 -42.48 -66.22 80.38
N THR A 552 -43.69 -65.94 79.95
CA THR A 552 -44.17 -66.30 78.61
C THR A 552 -44.04 -65.06 77.69
N PRO A 553 -43.45 -65.17 76.52
CA PRO A 553 -43.49 -64.09 75.54
C PRO A 553 -44.93 -63.78 75.13
N PRO A 554 -45.25 -62.52 74.74
CA PRO A 554 -46.55 -62.18 74.18
C PRO A 554 -46.84 -63.05 72.95
N GLY A 555 -47.91 -63.90 73.06
CA GLY A 555 -48.31 -64.80 72.00
C GLY A 555 -47.84 -66.28 72.13
N ALA A 556 -47.04 -66.64 73.12
CA ALA A 556 -46.70 -68.04 73.39
C ALA A 556 -47.87 -68.73 74.15
N THR A 557 -48.44 -69.75 73.55
CA THR A 557 -49.30 -70.64 74.20
C THR A 557 -48.54 -71.44 75.26
N THR A 558 -49.01 -71.48 76.52
CA THR A 558 -48.48 -72.26 77.62
C THR A 558 -48.35 -73.72 77.25
N LEU A 559 -47.20 -74.28 77.48
CA LEU A 559 -47.08 -75.72 77.72
C LEU A 559 -47.37 -76.06 79.18
#